data_afaca10f2dfcd77c91d24f6dce17efca
#
_entry.id   afaca10f2dfcd77c91d24f6dce17efca
#
_cell.length_a   1.000
_cell.length_b   1.000
_cell.length_c   1.000
_cell.angle_alpha   90.00
_cell.angle_beta   90.00
_cell.angle_gamma   90.00
#
_symmetry.space_group_name_H-M   'P 1'
#
loop_
_entity.id
_entity.type
_entity.pdbx_description
1 polymer ?
#
loop_
_entity_poly.entity_id
_entity_poly.type
_entity_poly.pdbx_seq_one_letter_code
_entity_poly.pdbx_strand_id
1 'polypeptide(L)'
;MAATKKATTRPTTQLRELLKAKTFLHMPAVYDPIGARLVEQSGFEAAYVGGYVTGGSRAITEPLLTMTDQVETAGAVASSIDIPVLADAGAGFGEPLHSIRTIREFIRAGIAGVHVEDQLFPKRAHYHKYQVHVVSTDDFVMKIKYCCRTRDEIDPDFVVIARTDTCREHGLHEAAERINRTVDAGADLGLYAKS
;
A
#
# COMPACT_ATOMS: atom_id res chain seq x y z
N MET A 1 0.39 -39.19 -6.03
CA MET A 1 0.93 -38.39 -7.13
C MET A 1 1.44 -37.10 -6.52
N ALA A 2 2.75 -36.88 -6.49
CA ALA A 2 3.33 -35.62 -6.02
C ALA A 2 3.05 -34.54 -7.08
N ALA A 3 2.25 -33.54 -6.74
CA ALA A 3 2.05 -32.37 -7.58
C ALA A 3 3.40 -31.66 -7.70
N THR A 4 3.94 -31.61 -8.90
CA THR A 4 5.12 -30.81 -9.23
C THR A 4 4.76 -29.35 -8.89
N LYS A 5 5.37 -28.82 -7.81
CA LYS A 5 5.23 -27.41 -7.43
C LYS A 5 5.79 -26.58 -8.60
N LYS A 6 4.91 -25.99 -9.40
CA LYS A 6 5.26 -25.00 -10.42
C LYS A 6 6.07 -23.95 -9.71
N ALA A 7 7.22 -23.57 -10.23
CA ALA A 7 8.00 -22.45 -9.70
C ALA A 7 7.08 -21.23 -9.73
N THR A 8 6.56 -20.84 -8.58
CA THR A 8 5.65 -19.69 -8.48
C THR A 8 6.48 -18.43 -8.64
N THR A 9 6.12 -17.60 -9.62
CA THR A 9 6.63 -16.23 -9.75
C THR A 9 6.43 -15.50 -8.42
N ARG A 10 7.40 -14.69 -7.98
CA ARG A 10 7.27 -13.92 -6.72
C ARG A 10 6.01 -13.04 -6.80
N PRO A 11 5.27 -12.84 -5.69
CA PRO A 11 4.09 -11.97 -5.67
C PRO A 11 4.38 -10.55 -6.17
N THR A 12 5.56 -10.02 -5.89
CA THR A 12 6.02 -8.71 -6.35
C THR A 12 6.15 -8.64 -7.87
N THR A 13 6.81 -9.63 -8.48
CA THR A 13 6.93 -9.75 -9.94
C THR A 13 5.56 -9.94 -10.58
N GLN A 14 4.71 -10.79 -9.99
CA GLN A 14 3.35 -11.04 -10.49
C GLN A 14 2.50 -9.77 -10.50
N LEU A 15 2.55 -8.96 -9.44
CA LEU A 15 1.81 -7.68 -9.41
C LEU A 15 2.31 -6.72 -10.49
N ARG A 16 3.62 -6.61 -10.71
CA ARG A 16 4.16 -5.78 -11.79
C ARG A 16 3.73 -6.23 -13.18
N GLU A 17 3.70 -7.52 -13.42
CA GLU A 17 3.22 -8.09 -14.69
C GLU A 17 1.74 -7.78 -14.91
N LEU A 18 0.90 -7.95 -13.88
CA LEU A 18 -0.51 -7.60 -13.95
C LEU A 18 -0.73 -6.10 -14.24
N LEU A 19 0.00 -5.22 -13.56
CA LEU A 19 -0.09 -3.77 -13.76
C LEU A 19 0.35 -3.36 -15.17
N LYS A 20 1.31 -4.05 -15.78
CA LYS A 20 1.77 -3.80 -17.16
C LYS A 20 0.80 -4.35 -18.21
N ALA A 21 0.20 -5.50 -17.95
CA ALA A 21 -0.64 -6.21 -18.91
C ALA A 21 -2.07 -5.70 -18.97
N LYS A 22 -2.55 -5.02 -17.92
CA LYS A 22 -3.96 -4.67 -17.75
C LYS A 22 -4.18 -3.16 -17.71
N THR A 23 -5.21 -2.69 -18.41
CA THR A 23 -5.71 -1.32 -18.29
C THR A 23 -6.51 -1.11 -16.99
N PHE A 24 -6.97 -2.19 -16.38
CA PHE A 24 -7.77 -2.18 -15.17
C PHE A 24 -7.57 -3.47 -14.36
N LEU A 25 -7.18 -3.36 -13.10
CA LEU A 25 -6.98 -4.47 -12.18
C LEU A 25 -7.88 -4.29 -10.95
N HIS A 26 -8.86 -5.18 -10.79
CA HIS A 26 -9.68 -5.22 -9.59
C HIS A 26 -8.92 -5.88 -8.43
N MET A 27 -8.88 -5.20 -7.29
CA MET A 27 -8.29 -5.70 -6.06
C MET A 27 -9.32 -5.57 -4.92
N PRO A 28 -10.18 -6.59 -4.69
CA PRO A 28 -11.14 -6.55 -3.59
C PRO A 28 -10.45 -6.40 -2.24
N ALA A 29 -11.04 -5.60 -1.34
CA ALA A 29 -10.53 -5.41 -0.01
C ALA A 29 -10.83 -6.62 0.89
N VAL A 30 -9.80 -7.11 1.58
CA VAL A 30 -9.86 -8.22 2.53
C VAL A 30 -9.08 -7.88 3.80
N TYR A 31 -9.40 -8.55 4.89
CA TYR A 31 -8.76 -8.35 6.19
C TYR A 31 -8.46 -9.64 6.96
N ASP A 32 -8.78 -10.78 6.37
CA ASP A 32 -8.53 -12.09 6.96
C ASP A 32 -8.28 -13.17 5.89
N PRO A 33 -7.68 -14.32 6.26
CA PRO A 33 -7.40 -15.43 5.34
C PRO A 33 -8.61 -16.04 4.67
N ILE A 34 -9.77 -16.04 5.32
CA ILE A 34 -10.99 -16.64 4.75
C ILE A 34 -11.50 -15.76 3.61
N GLY A 35 -11.63 -14.46 3.86
CA GLY A 35 -12.00 -13.47 2.85
C GLY A 35 -11.03 -13.48 1.67
N ALA A 36 -9.73 -13.58 1.94
CA ALA A 36 -8.69 -13.64 0.90
C ALA A 36 -8.88 -14.88 -0.02
N ARG A 37 -9.09 -16.06 0.55
CA ARG A 37 -9.35 -17.27 -0.23
C ARG A 37 -10.64 -17.20 -1.06
N LEU A 38 -11.67 -16.55 -0.53
CA LEU A 38 -12.91 -16.34 -1.29
C LEU A 38 -12.68 -15.42 -2.49
N VAL A 39 -11.87 -14.35 -2.32
CA VAL A 39 -11.48 -13.46 -3.41
C VAL A 39 -10.72 -14.24 -4.49
N GLU A 40 -9.70 -15.01 -4.12
CA GLU A 40 -8.92 -15.83 -5.04
C GLU A 40 -9.78 -16.87 -5.76
N GLN A 41 -10.63 -17.61 -5.04
CA GLN A 41 -11.53 -18.60 -5.63
C GLN A 41 -12.60 -17.99 -6.55
N SER A 42 -12.91 -16.71 -6.36
CA SER A 42 -13.81 -15.96 -7.25
C SER A 42 -13.15 -15.47 -8.54
N GLY A 43 -11.86 -15.80 -8.74
CA GLY A 43 -11.12 -15.51 -9.96
C GLY A 43 -10.50 -14.10 -10.03
N PHE A 44 -10.41 -13.38 -8.91
CA PHE A 44 -9.64 -12.14 -8.85
C PHE A 44 -8.15 -12.45 -8.88
N GLU A 45 -7.39 -11.56 -9.51
CA GLU A 45 -5.95 -11.76 -9.76
C GLU A 45 -5.04 -11.02 -8.78
N ALA A 46 -5.62 -10.19 -7.90
CA ALA A 46 -4.93 -9.50 -6.82
C ALA A 46 -5.92 -9.17 -5.69
N ALA A 47 -5.42 -8.97 -4.48
CA ALA A 47 -6.20 -8.56 -3.32
C ALA A 47 -5.62 -7.30 -2.67
N TYR A 48 -6.42 -6.59 -1.90
CA TYR A 48 -6.02 -5.38 -1.20
C TYR A 48 -6.30 -5.45 0.30
N VAL A 49 -5.34 -5.03 1.13
CA VAL A 49 -5.52 -4.90 2.58
C VAL A 49 -5.46 -3.43 2.97
N GLY A 50 -6.62 -2.82 3.19
CA GLY A 50 -6.76 -1.42 3.55
C GLY A 50 -6.64 -1.17 5.06
N GLY A 51 -6.24 0.04 5.45
CA GLY A 51 -6.20 0.45 6.85
C GLY A 51 -7.59 0.47 7.50
N TYR A 52 -8.61 0.95 6.77
CA TYR A 52 -9.98 0.97 7.26
C TYR A 52 -10.52 -0.42 7.63
N VAL A 53 -10.35 -1.40 6.73
CA VAL A 53 -10.85 -2.78 6.97
C VAL A 53 -10.05 -3.47 8.07
N THR A 54 -8.74 -3.20 8.17
CA THR A 54 -7.89 -3.71 9.26
C THR A 54 -8.34 -3.13 10.60
N GLY A 55 -8.55 -1.82 10.67
CA GLY A 55 -9.06 -1.17 11.89
C GLY A 55 -10.42 -1.72 12.29
N GLY A 56 -11.35 -1.81 11.34
CA GLY A 56 -12.68 -2.37 11.56
C GLY A 56 -12.66 -3.81 12.07
N SER A 57 -11.79 -4.67 11.54
CA SER A 57 -11.64 -6.06 11.99
C SER A 57 -11.10 -6.19 13.42
N ARG A 58 -10.40 -5.17 13.91
CA ARG A 58 -9.85 -5.08 15.27
C ARG A 58 -10.71 -4.23 16.21
N ALA A 59 -11.86 -3.74 15.74
CA ALA A 59 -12.77 -2.85 16.46
C ALA A 59 -12.11 -1.55 16.95
N ILE A 60 -11.15 -1.03 16.17
CA ILE A 60 -10.50 0.27 16.40
C ILE A 60 -10.59 1.14 15.15
N THR A 61 -10.41 2.45 15.32
CA THR A 61 -10.35 3.36 14.16
C THR A 61 -8.98 3.28 13.49
N GLU A 62 -8.97 3.37 12.16
CA GLU A 62 -7.76 3.27 11.33
C GLU A 62 -6.56 4.11 11.82
N PRO A 63 -6.71 5.39 12.25
CA PRO A 63 -5.60 6.17 12.76
C PRO A 63 -4.90 5.63 14.01
N LEU A 64 -5.51 4.68 14.71
CA LEU A 64 -4.92 4.02 15.88
C LEU A 64 -4.12 2.76 15.52
N LEU A 65 -4.16 2.32 14.25
CA LEU A 65 -3.36 1.19 13.80
C LEU A 65 -1.87 1.50 13.91
N THR A 66 -1.14 0.54 14.45
CA THR A 66 0.32 0.52 14.38
C THR A 66 0.79 -0.13 13.09
N MET A 67 2.06 0.07 12.74
CA MET A 67 2.69 -0.66 11.63
C MET A 67 2.58 -2.18 11.84
N THR A 68 2.78 -2.66 13.07
CA THR A 68 2.70 -4.09 13.41
C THR A 68 1.31 -4.65 13.13
N ASP A 69 0.25 -3.95 13.54
CA ASP A 69 -1.14 -4.37 13.27
C ASP A 69 -1.41 -4.56 11.77
N GLN A 70 -0.95 -3.60 10.98
CA GLN A 70 -1.18 -3.62 9.53
C GLN A 70 -0.35 -4.71 8.85
N VAL A 71 0.92 -4.86 9.22
CA VAL A 71 1.82 -5.90 8.68
C VAL A 71 1.35 -7.30 9.05
N GLU A 72 0.92 -7.53 10.29
CA GLU A 72 0.38 -8.83 10.73
C GLU A 72 -0.87 -9.21 9.94
N THR A 73 -1.83 -8.29 9.80
CA THR A 73 -3.06 -8.54 9.04
C THR A 73 -2.75 -8.82 7.57
N ALA A 74 -1.93 -7.96 6.94
CA ALA A 74 -1.57 -8.12 5.54
C ALA A 74 -0.76 -9.40 5.28
N GLY A 75 0.18 -9.74 6.17
CA GLY A 75 0.98 -10.97 6.09
C GLY A 75 0.15 -12.24 6.26
N ALA A 76 -0.84 -12.23 7.17
CA ALA A 76 -1.77 -13.35 7.32
C ALA A 76 -2.60 -13.57 6.04
N VAL A 77 -3.06 -12.50 5.41
CA VAL A 77 -3.73 -12.53 4.11
C VAL A 77 -2.79 -13.08 3.04
N ALA A 78 -1.62 -12.49 2.85
CA ALA A 78 -0.67 -12.86 1.80
C ALA A 78 -0.20 -14.32 1.90
N SER A 79 -0.02 -14.84 3.12
CA SER A 79 0.39 -16.24 3.34
C SER A 79 -0.71 -17.25 3.03
N SER A 80 -1.96 -16.82 2.86
CA SER A 80 -3.12 -17.70 2.66
C SER A 80 -3.54 -17.88 1.19
N ILE A 81 -3.00 -17.08 0.26
CA ILE A 81 -3.37 -17.04 -1.17
C ILE A 81 -2.12 -16.98 -2.05
N ASP A 82 -2.27 -17.33 -3.31
CA ASP A 82 -1.20 -17.32 -4.31
C ASP A 82 -1.22 -16.04 -5.20
N ILE A 83 -2.31 -15.27 -5.16
CA ILE A 83 -2.42 -13.98 -5.85
C ILE A 83 -1.72 -12.86 -5.06
N PRO A 84 -1.13 -11.85 -5.74
CA PRO A 84 -0.42 -10.78 -5.05
C PRO A 84 -1.34 -9.89 -4.22
N VAL A 85 -0.79 -9.39 -3.10
CA VAL A 85 -1.49 -8.50 -2.17
C VAL A 85 -0.86 -7.11 -2.20
N LEU A 86 -1.67 -6.08 -2.45
CA LEU A 86 -1.33 -4.68 -2.21
C LEU A 86 -1.85 -4.27 -0.82
N ALA A 87 -1.09 -3.48 -0.07
CA ALA A 87 -1.50 -3.04 1.27
C ALA A 87 -1.45 -1.51 1.45
N ASP A 88 -2.23 -1.04 2.41
CA ASP A 88 -2.18 0.34 2.92
C ASP A 88 -1.03 0.46 3.93
N ALA A 89 -0.05 1.30 3.65
CA ALA A 89 1.03 1.63 4.59
C ALA A 89 0.81 2.97 5.29
N GLY A 90 -0.41 3.53 5.21
CA GLY A 90 -0.75 4.82 5.81
C GLY A 90 0.25 5.92 5.43
N ALA A 91 0.58 6.77 6.38
CA ALA A 91 1.60 7.81 6.19
C ALA A 91 3.05 7.30 6.36
N GLY A 92 3.29 5.99 6.20
CA GLY A 92 4.59 5.35 6.44
C GLY A 92 4.90 5.14 7.93
N PHE A 93 3.92 5.31 8.79
CA PHE A 93 3.98 5.20 10.26
C PHE A 93 5.03 6.13 10.90
N GLY A 94 5.29 7.27 10.26
CA GLY A 94 6.15 8.33 10.77
C GLY A 94 7.04 8.99 9.71
N GLU A 95 8.17 9.49 10.17
CA GLU A 95 9.18 10.17 9.36
C GLU A 95 9.94 9.20 8.44
N PRO A 96 10.80 9.66 7.50
CA PRO A 96 11.47 8.82 6.52
C PRO A 96 12.15 7.56 7.08
N LEU A 97 12.75 7.64 8.26
CA LEU A 97 13.38 6.47 8.90
C LEU A 97 12.36 5.38 9.25
N HIS A 98 11.15 5.78 9.68
CA HIS A 98 10.05 4.85 9.93
C HIS A 98 9.54 4.24 8.62
N SER A 99 9.44 5.04 7.57
CA SER A 99 9.01 4.59 6.24
C SER A 99 9.97 3.54 5.65
N ILE A 100 11.29 3.69 5.85
CA ILE A 100 12.29 2.67 5.51
C ILE A 100 11.97 1.34 6.21
N ARG A 101 11.75 1.37 7.53
CA ARG A 101 11.37 0.17 8.28
C ARG A 101 10.06 -0.40 7.79
N THR A 102 9.08 0.43 7.52
CA THR A 102 7.76 0.03 7.01
C THR A 102 7.89 -0.78 5.72
N ILE A 103 8.59 -0.26 4.72
CA ILE A 103 8.83 -0.98 3.45
C ILE A 103 9.49 -2.34 3.69
N ARG A 104 10.52 -2.39 4.56
CA ARG A 104 11.18 -3.66 4.91
C ARG A 104 10.23 -4.68 5.51
N GLU A 105 9.39 -4.28 6.45
CA GLU A 105 8.47 -5.20 7.12
C GLU A 105 7.36 -5.70 6.17
N PHE A 106 6.82 -4.86 5.28
CA PHE A 106 5.85 -5.30 4.29
C PHE A 106 6.48 -6.27 3.28
N ILE A 107 7.69 -6.01 2.79
CA ILE A 107 8.40 -6.95 1.90
C ILE A 107 8.62 -8.30 2.61
N ARG A 108 9.08 -8.28 3.87
CA ARG A 108 9.29 -9.50 4.67
C ARG A 108 8.01 -10.29 4.90
N ALA A 109 6.88 -9.60 5.02
CA ALA A 109 5.57 -10.22 5.18
C ALA A 109 5.00 -10.82 3.88
N GLY A 110 5.74 -10.72 2.74
CA GLY A 110 5.31 -11.27 1.45
C GLY A 110 4.31 -10.41 0.68
N ILE A 111 4.19 -9.14 1.04
CA ILE A 111 3.33 -8.18 0.35
C ILE A 111 3.97 -7.79 -0.99
N ALA A 112 3.14 -7.62 -2.01
CA ALA A 112 3.61 -7.32 -3.37
C ALA A 112 3.79 -5.82 -3.63
N GLY A 113 3.15 -4.97 -2.85
CA GLY A 113 3.28 -3.52 -2.95
C GLY A 113 2.48 -2.80 -1.88
N VAL A 114 2.76 -1.51 -1.74
CA VAL A 114 2.05 -0.63 -0.80
C VAL A 114 1.72 0.71 -1.43
N HIS A 115 0.70 1.39 -0.92
CA HIS A 115 0.62 2.84 -1.06
C HIS A 115 1.02 3.54 0.24
N VAL A 116 1.67 4.69 0.09
CA VAL A 116 2.11 5.55 1.18
C VAL A 116 1.57 6.96 0.94
N GLU A 117 0.92 7.55 1.94
CA GLU A 117 0.27 8.84 1.81
C GLU A 117 1.09 10.00 2.39
N ASP A 118 0.72 11.22 1.99
CA ASP A 118 1.36 12.47 2.40
C ASP A 118 0.82 13.05 3.71
N GLN A 119 -0.06 12.36 4.43
CA GLN A 119 -0.55 12.86 5.71
C GLN A 119 0.56 12.97 6.74
N LEU A 120 0.41 13.97 7.63
CA LEU A 120 1.21 14.07 8.85
C LEU A 120 0.86 12.88 9.77
N PHE A 121 1.88 12.26 10.35
CA PHE A 121 1.66 11.17 11.31
C PHE A 121 1.66 11.72 12.77
N PRO A 122 0.72 11.28 13.61
CA PRO A 122 -0.39 10.33 13.41
C PRO A 122 -1.45 10.86 12.44
N LYS A 123 -1.84 10.02 11.46
CA LYS A 123 -2.78 10.41 10.43
C LYS A 123 -4.22 10.59 10.94
N ARG A 124 -5.05 11.22 10.14
CA ARG A 124 -6.50 11.34 10.38
C ARG A 124 -7.26 10.62 9.27
N ALA A 125 -8.32 9.90 9.64
CA ALA A 125 -9.16 9.28 8.63
C ALA A 125 -10.12 10.31 8.01
N HIS A 126 -10.40 10.17 6.73
CA HIS A 126 -11.28 11.08 5.98
C HIS A 126 -12.73 11.16 6.52
N TYR A 127 -13.19 10.14 7.23
CA TYR A 127 -14.51 10.11 7.89
C TYR A 127 -14.54 10.82 9.25
N HIS A 128 -13.41 11.26 9.75
CA HIS A 128 -13.38 12.13 10.94
C HIS A 128 -13.71 13.57 10.55
N LYS A 129 -14.36 14.31 11.46
CA LYS A 129 -14.72 15.72 11.27
C LYS A 129 -13.53 16.70 11.33
N TYR A 130 -12.32 16.18 11.29
CA TYR A 130 -11.11 16.97 11.37
C TYR A 130 -10.50 17.19 9.98
N GLN A 131 -9.85 18.32 9.84
CA GLN A 131 -9.08 18.64 8.64
C GLN A 131 -7.91 17.66 8.49
N VAL A 132 -7.70 17.16 7.29
CA VAL A 132 -6.53 16.35 6.94
C VAL A 132 -5.32 17.29 6.90
N HIS A 133 -4.25 16.92 7.59
CA HIS A 133 -3.00 17.68 7.54
C HIS A 133 -1.99 16.90 6.71
N VAL A 134 -1.59 17.46 5.58
CA VAL A 134 -0.54 16.91 4.72
C VAL A 134 0.81 17.57 5.01
N VAL A 135 1.89 16.82 4.85
CA VAL A 135 3.25 17.35 4.92
C VAL A 135 3.55 18.21 3.70
N SER A 136 4.65 18.97 3.72
CA SER A 136 5.09 19.71 2.54
C SER A 136 5.34 18.76 1.35
N THR A 137 5.23 19.28 0.14
CA THR A 137 5.50 18.49 -1.07
C THR A 137 6.92 17.93 -1.07
N ASP A 138 7.90 18.71 -0.60
CA ASP A 138 9.30 18.28 -0.52
C ASP A 138 9.50 17.14 0.48
N ASP A 139 8.86 17.21 1.65
CA ASP A 139 8.90 16.13 2.66
C ASP A 139 8.24 14.86 2.14
N PHE A 140 7.12 14.99 1.42
CA PHE A 140 6.46 13.84 0.80
C PHE A 140 7.34 13.19 -0.28
N VAL A 141 7.91 13.97 -1.17
CA VAL A 141 8.86 13.49 -2.20
C VAL A 141 10.05 12.79 -1.54
N MET A 142 10.60 13.37 -0.47
CA MET A 142 11.70 12.76 0.27
C MET A 142 11.29 11.42 0.90
N LYS A 143 10.12 11.35 1.53
CA LYS A 143 9.56 10.11 2.10
C LYS A 143 9.46 9.01 1.04
N ILE A 144 8.83 9.31 -0.11
CA ILE A 144 8.68 8.36 -1.22
C ILE A 144 10.03 7.93 -1.79
N LYS A 145 10.97 8.85 -1.94
CA LYS A 145 12.34 8.53 -2.39
C LYS A 145 13.02 7.49 -1.48
N TYR A 146 12.88 7.61 -0.16
CA TYR A 146 13.42 6.61 0.78
C TYR A 146 12.68 5.27 0.70
N CYS A 147 11.36 5.28 0.50
CA CYS A 147 10.60 4.06 0.24
C CYS A 147 11.12 3.34 -1.01
N CYS A 148 11.26 4.07 -2.12
CA CYS A 148 11.72 3.51 -3.39
C CYS A 148 13.16 2.99 -3.31
N ARG A 149 14.07 3.74 -2.69
CA ARG A 149 15.45 3.29 -2.46
C ARG A 149 15.48 2.01 -1.63
N THR A 150 14.67 1.91 -0.58
CA THR A 150 14.60 0.70 0.25
C THR A 150 14.06 -0.49 -0.53
N ARG A 151 13.05 -0.28 -1.37
CA ARG A 151 12.55 -1.28 -2.32
C ARG A 151 13.66 -1.77 -3.23
N ASP A 152 14.39 -0.87 -3.89
CA ASP A 152 15.44 -1.19 -4.87
C ASP A 152 16.58 -2.00 -4.24
N GLU A 153 16.87 -1.77 -2.95
CA GLU A 153 17.91 -2.50 -2.21
C GLU A 153 17.47 -3.93 -1.82
N ILE A 154 16.15 -4.19 -1.66
CA ILE A 154 15.65 -5.46 -1.09
C ILE A 154 14.91 -6.29 -2.13
N ASP A 155 13.93 -5.71 -2.81
CA ASP A 155 13.12 -6.34 -3.85
C ASP A 155 12.69 -5.29 -4.89
N PRO A 156 13.42 -5.12 -6.00
CA PRO A 156 13.12 -4.13 -7.03
C PRO A 156 11.75 -4.29 -7.70
N ASP A 157 11.12 -5.46 -7.57
CA ASP A 157 9.78 -5.71 -8.10
C ASP A 157 8.66 -5.26 -7.16
N PHE A 158 8.96 -5.00 -5.87
CA PHE A 158 7.96 -4.48 -4.93
C PHE A 158 7.39 -3.14 -5.42
N VAL A 159 6.06 -2.98 -5.39
CA VAL A 159 5.39 -1.81 -5.94
C VAL A 159 5.21 -0.73 -4.86
N VAL A 160 5.66 0.50 -5.14
CA VAL A 160 5.46 1.66 -4.28
C VAL A 160 4.52 2.65 -4.99
N ILE A 161 3.35 2.87 -4.41
CA ILE A 161 2.35 3.82 -4.89
C ILE A 161 2.37 5.06 -3.99
N ALA A 162 2.62 6.23 -4.57
CA ALA A 162 2.49 7.49 -3.85
C ALA A 162 1.03 7.92 -3.81
N ARG A 163 0.47 8.12 -2.61
CA ARG A 163 -0.90 8.62 -2.42
C ARG A 163 -0.87 10.04 -1.87
N THR A 164 -1.73 10.91 -2.41
CA THR A 164 -1.96 12.22 -1.80
C THR A 164 -3.41 12.41 -1.38
N ASP A 165 -3.60 12.92 -0.17
CA ASP A 165 -4.90 13.30 0.36
C ASP A 165 -5.14 14.82 0.28
N THR A 166 -4.24 15.56 -0.39
CA THR A 166 -4.27 17.03 -0.51
C THR A 166 -5.43 17.56 -1.36
N CYS A 167 -6.05 16.70 -2.17
CA CYS A 167 -7.07 17.10 -3.15
C CYS A 167 -8.25 17.86 -2.54
N ARG A 168 -8.62 17.56 -1.30
CA ARG A 168 -9.70 18.23 -0.57
C ARG A 168 -9.37 19.67 -0.17
N GLU A 169 -8.13 19.92 0.24
CA GLU A 169 -7.73 21.18 0.85
C GLU A 169 -7.12 22.14 -0.17
N HIS A 170 -6.35 21.59 -1.11
CA HIS A 170 -5.56 22.38 -2.06
C HIS A 170 -5.94 22.17 -3.52
N GLY A 171 -6.92 21.28 -3.78
CA GLY A 171 -7.46 21.01 -5.09
C GLY A 171 -6.63 20.04 -5.93
N LEU A 172 -7.17 19.73 -7.12
CA LEU A 172 -6.63 18.70 -8.01
C LEU A 172 -5.27 19.09 -8.61
N HIS A 173 -5.02 20.37 -8.85
CA HIS A 173 -3.76 20.84 -9.43
C HIS A 173 -2.58 20.51 -8.51
N GLU A 174 -2.69 20.89 -7.23
CA GLU A 174 -1.67 20.58 -6.23
C GLU A 174 -1.48 19.07 -6.05
N ALA A 175 -2.59 18.31 -6.03
CA ALA A 175 -2.52 16.84 -5.93
C ALA A 175 -1.76 16.23 -7.11
N ALA A 176 -2.02 16.71 -8.34
CA ALA A 176 -1.33 16.25 -9.54
C ALA A 176 0.16 16.60 -9.51
N GLU A 177 0.51 17.82 -9.09
CA GLU A 177 1.91 18.24 -8.96
C GLU A 177 2.68 17.36 -7.96
N ARG A 178 2.10 17.11 -6.78
CA ARG A 178 2.68 16.23 -5.76
C ARG A 178 2.95 14.83 -6.31
N ILE A 179 1.94 14.23 -6.97
CA ILE A 179 2.08 12.90 -7.55
C ILE A 179 3.16 12.87 -8.62
N ASN A 180 3.17 13.82 -9.56
CA ASN A 180 4.19 13.85 -10.62
C ASN A 180 5.61 13.91 -10.03
N ARG A 181 5.83 14.75 -9.04
CA ARG A 181 7.14 14.85 -8.36
C ARG A 181 7.52 13.57 -7.62
N THR A 182 6.56 12.82 -7.07
CA THR A 182 6.84 11.53 -6.42
C THR A 182 7.11 10.41 -7.43
N VAL A 183 6.48 10.44 -8.60
CA VAL A 183 6.80 9.52 -9.71
C VAL A 183 8.21 9.81 -10.23
N ASP A 184 8.59 11.07 -10.41
CA ASP A 184 9.96 11.47 -10.77
C ASP A 184 11.00 11.03 -9.71
N ALA A 185 10.58 10.89 -8.45
CA ALA A 185 11.41 10.38 -7.34
C ALA A 185 11.46 8.85 -7.24
N GLY A 186 10.73 8.12 -8.11
CA GLY A 186 10.79 6.68 -8.25
C GLY A 186 9.54 5.89 -7.85
N ALA A 187 8.43 6.55 -7.49
CA ALA A 187 7.17 5.84 -7.27
C ALA A 187 6.68 5.18 -8.57
N ASP A 188 6.12 3.98 -8.45
CA ASP A 188 5.64 3.22 -9.62
C ASP A 188 4.31 3.76 -10.14
N LEU A 189 3.45 4.24 -9.25
CA LEU A 189 2.12 4.77 -9.54
C LEU A 189 1.78 5.93 -8.60
N GLY A 190 0.81 6.72 -8.99
CA GLY A 190 0.21 7.77 -8.18
C GLY A 190 -1.27 7.52 -7.90
N LEU A 191 -1.69 7.85 -6.69
CA LEU A 191 -3.08 7.79 -6.24
C LEU A 191 -3.45 9.10 -5.56
N TYR A 192 -4.57 9.71 -5.92
CA TYR A 192 -5.15 10.80 -5.15
C TYR A 192 -6.54 10.41 -4.66
N ALA A 193 -6.72 10.55 -3.35
CA ALA A 193 -8.01 10.30 -2.74
C ALA A 193 -8.91 11.53 -2.96
N LYS A 194 -10.01 11.29 -3.68
CA LYS A 194 -11.12 12.23 -3.79
C LYS A 194 -12.25 11.68 -2.95
N SER A 195 -12.48 12.28 -1.83
CA SER A 195 -13.63 11.94 -0.97
C SER A 195 -14.64 13.05 -1.02
#